data_6fb2cdeb026deb5487ff51a209a96bde
#
_entry.id   6fb2cdeb026deb5487ff51a209a96bde
#
_cell.length_a   1.000
_cell.length_b   1.000
_cell.length_c   1.000
_cell.angle_alpha   90.00
_cell.angle_beta   90.00
_cell.angle_gamma   90.00
#
_symmetry.space_group_name_H-M   'P 1'
#
loop_
_entity.id
_entity.type
_entity.pdbx_description
1 polymer ?
#
loop_
_entity_poly.entity_id
_entity_poly.type
_entity_poly.pdbx_seq_one_letter_code
_entity_poly.pdbx_strand_id
1 'polypeptide(L)'
;MTIDPNTISAATTPFALIDEYSAIQTEKEILFSMHTVFRVDDIKQSVSNSRLWEVQLTLTGDNDPQLAALTKIIQKGLCGSTGWHRMGALMIEVGHYNQAEELYNGLLKNASSDGDKAHIYHQLGFLKNAKGQYQEAVAFYEKSVKIESKTLSEDHSSLVPTYTNIGAVYKNMGDYSKALEFYEKSHKILEKALPPNHPDLASSYSNIGQVYNNMGDYSKALEFYEKAHQIYEKALPSNHPSLATSYSNIGGGYDDMGDYSKALEFYEKALKIKEKALPPNHPNLATSYNNIGLTY
;
A
#
# COMPACT_ATOMS: atom_id res chain seq x y z
N MET A 1 -0.81 23.05 -26.66
CA MET A 1 0.51 22.86 -26.02
C MET A 1 1.52 23.57 -26.88
N THR A 2 2.29 24.52 -26.33
CA THR A 2 3.34 25.22 -27.08
C THR A 2 4.68 24.79 -26.48
N ILE A 3 5.53 24.20 -27.30
CA ILE A 3 6.89 23.80 -26.90
C ILE A 3 7.86 24.77 -27.54
N ASP A 4 8.73 25.40 -26.74
CA ASP A 4 9.83 26.22 -27.25
C ASP A 4 10.98 25.33 -27.73
N PRO A 5 11.27 25.31 -29.05
CA PRO A 5 12.31 24.46 -29.60
C PRO A 5 13.74 24.77 -29.09
N ASN A 6 13.93 25.98 -28.53
CA ASN A 6 15.25 26.40 -28.04
C ASN A 6 15.59 25.83 -26.65
N THR A 7 14.63 25.28 -25.96
CA THR A 7 14.84 24.64 -24.65
C THR A 7 15.13 23.13 -24.74
N ILE A 8 15.14 22.57 -25.97
CA ILE A 8 15.31 21.17 -26.21
C ILE A 8 16.77 20.88 -26.55
N SER A 9 17.48 20.09 -25.76
CA SER A 9 18.81 19.58 -26.09
C SER A 9 18.73 18.14 -26.60
N ALA A 10 19.58 17.77 -27.55
CA ALA A 10 19.63 16.41 -28.11
C ALA A 10 19.92 15.32 -27.08
N ALA A 11 20.47 15.67 -25.93
CA ALA A 11 20.76 14.75 -24.82
C ALA A 11 19.55 14.53 -23.88
N THR A 12 18.53 15.36 -23.98
CA THR A 12 17.38 15.38 -23.06
C THR A 12 16.04 15.34 -23.78
N THR A 13 16.01 14.94 -25.07
CA THR A 13 14.73 14.86 -25.81
C THR A 13 13.85 13.71 -25.30
N PRO A 14 12.87 14.00 -24.43
CA PRO A 14 11.95 12.99 -23.90
C PRO A 14 10.78 12.69 -24.84
N PHE A 15 10.85 13.13 -26.10
CA PHE A 15 9.76 12.99 -27.06
C PHE A 15 10.28 12.74 -28.48
N ALA A 16 9.44 12.13 -29.31
CA ALA A 16 9.63 11.98 -30.75
C ALA A 16 8.49 12.65 -31.48
N LEU A 17 8.80 13.34 -32.58
CA LEU A 17 7.81 13.85 -33.51
C LEU A 17 7.31 12.67 -34.36
N ILE A 18 6.02 12.43 -34.40
CA ILE A 18 5.43 11.30 -35.10
C ILE A 18 4.52 11.74 -36.26
N ASP A 19 4.76 12.93 -36.80
CA ASP A 19 3.97 13.51 -37.89
C ASP A 19 3.74 12.55 -39.07
N GLU A 20 4.74 11.68 -39.34
CA GLU A 20 4.68 10.70 -40.46
C GLU A 20 3.75 9.50 -40.15
N TYR A 21 3.42 9.27 -38.89
CA TYR A 21 2.61 8.16 -38.40
C TYR A 21 1.26 8.59 -37.81
N SER A 22 0.98 9.90 -37.83
CA SER A 22 -0.27 10.41 -37.31
C SER A 22 -1.44 10.01 -38.20
N ALA A 23 -2.52 9.54 -37.61
CA ALA A 23 -3.77 9.23 -38.30
C ALA A 23 -4.48 10.50 -38.85
N ILE A 24 -4.09 11.68 -38.34
CA ILE A 24 -4.64 13.00 -38.73
C ILE A 24 -3.47 13.87 -39.23
N GLN A 25 -3.30 13.95 -40.51
CA GLN A 25 -2.19 14.66 -41.19
C GLN A 25 -2.06 16.16 -40.89
N THR A 26 -3.05 16.75 -40.24
CA THR A 26 -3.06 18.17 -39.87
C THR A 26 -2.65 18.43 -38.41
N GLU A 27 -2.48 17.41 -37.62
CA GLU A 27 -2.08 17.51 -36.23
C GLU A 27 -0.61 17.07 -36.05
N LYS A 28 0.16 17.93 -35.40
CA LYS A 28 1.52 17.58 -34.97
C LYS A 28 1.46 16.83 -33.67
N GLU A 29 1.63 15.52 -33.73
CA GLU A 29 1.64 14.65 -32.58
C GLU A 29 3.05 14.54 -32.02
N ILE A 30 3.16 14.60 -30.69
CA ILE A 30 4.43 14.49 -29.96
C ILE A 30 4.31 13.37 -28.94
N LEU A 31 5.16 12.37 -29.05
CA LEU A 31 5.29 11.30 -28.07
C LEU A 31 6.29 11.72 -26.97
N PHE A 32 5.85 11.67 -25.73
CA PHE A 32 6.70 11.91 -24.57
C PHE A 32 7.21 10.59 -24.00
N SER A 33 8.43 10.61 -23.45
CA SER A 33 8.90 9.48 -22.66
C SER A 33 8.08 9.38 -21.37
N MET A 34 7.91 8.17 -20.84
CA MET A 34 7.13 7.91 -19.62
C MET A 34 7.69 8.62 -18.36
N HIS A 35 8.85 9.24 -18.45
CA HIS A 35 9.51 9.96 -17.36
C HIS A 35 9.49 11.47 -17.53
N THR A 36 8.73 11.97 -18.52
CA THR A 36 8.69 13.41 -18.79
C THR A 36 7.75 14.10 -17.82
N VAL A 37 8.25 15.07 -17.07
CA VAL A 37 7.47 15.86 -16.13
C VAL A 37 7.24 17.26 -16.71
N PHE A 38 5.99 17.70 -16.67
CA PHE A 38 5.59 19.02 -17.14
C PHE A 38 5.06 19.84 -15.97
N ARG A 39 5.33 21.15 -16.04
CA ARG A 39 4.61 22.13 -15.23
C ARG A 39 3.37 22.57 -15.98
N VAL A 40 2.23 22.60 -15.31
CA VAL A 40 1.03 23.23 -15.82
C VAL A 40 1.11 24.72 -15.49
N ASP A 41 1.34 25.56 -16.50
CA ASP A 41 1.47 27.01 -16.33
C ASP A 41 0.12 27.71 -16.37
N ASP A 42 -0.78 27.27 -17.23
CA ASP A 42 -2.11 27.87 -17.40
C ASP A 42 -3.11 26.82 -17.88
N ILE A 43 -4.37 26.97 -17.44
CA ILE A 43 -5.50 26.15 -17.90
C ILE A 43 -6.63 27.10 -18.27
N LYS A 44 -6.98 27.13 -19.54
CA LYS A 44 -8.08 27.98 -20.06
C LYS A 44 -9.12 27.13 -20.76
N GLN A 45 -10.39 27.47 -20.57
CA GLN A 45 -11.43 26.89 -21.37
C GLN A 45 -11.39 27.50 -22.79
N SER A 46 -11.44 26.64 -23.81
CA SER A 46 -11.41 27.12 -25.19
C SER A 46 -12.63 28.03 -25.50
N VAL A 47 -12.35 29.19 -26.09
CA VAL A 47 -13.40 30.15 -26.46
C VAL A 47 -14.29 29.59 -27.56
N SER A 48 -13.78 28.70 -28.40
CA SER A 48 -14.50 28.10 -29.54
C SER A 48 -15.32 26.87 -29.16
N ASN A 49 -15.00 26.20 -28.06
CA ASN A 49 -15.70 25.00 -27.59
C ASN A 49 -15.62 24.85 -26.08
N SER A 50 -16.73 25.03 -25.37
CA SER A 50 -16.81 24.96 -23.92
C SER A 50 -16.51 23.56 -23.33
N ARG A 51 -16.35 22.53 -24.16
CA ARG A 51 -15.93 21.18 -23.73
C ARG A 51 -14.42 20.94 -23.87
N LEU A 52 -13.68 21.85 -24.50
CA LEU A 52 -12.24 21.78 -24.68
C LEU A 52 -11.52 22.70 -23.71
N TRP A 53 -10.41 22.23 -23.20
CA TRP A 53 -9.53 22.99 -22.34
C TRP A 53 -8.17 23.10 -23.00
N GLU A 54 -7.65 24.32 -23.05
CA GLU A 54 -6.29 24.60 -23.46
C GLU A 54 -5.39 24.53 -22.22
N VAL A 55 -4.43 23.63 -22.21
CA VAL A 55 -3.49 23.49 -21.13
C VAL A 55 -2.10 23.88 -21.62
N GLN A 56 -1.54 24.90 -21.02
CA GLN A 56 -0.18 25.31 -21.31
C GLN A 56 0.77 24.53 -20.40
N LEU A 57 1.69 23.77 -21.00
CA LEU A 57 2.64 22.92 -20.31
C LEU A 57 4.06 23.39 -20.64
N THR A 58 4.90 23.51 -19.61
CA THR A 58 6.34 23.72 -19.78
C THR A 58 7.08 22.47 -19.35
N LEU A 59 8.04 22.02 -20.17
CA LEU A 59 8.91 20.91 -19.84
C LEU A 59 9.76 21.27 -18.61
N THR A 60 9.74 20.45 -17.58
CA THR A 60 10.58 20.66 -16.39
C THR A 60 11.94 20.04 -16.59
N GLY A 61 13.00 20.82 -16.41
CA GLY A 61 14.37 20.30 -16.36
C GLY A 61 14.69 19.67 -15.00
N ASP A 62 15.76 18.87 -14.97
CA ASP A 62 16.22 18.15 -13.76
C ASP A 62 16.52 19.09 -12.57
N ASN A 63 16.74 20.38 -12.83
CA ASN A 63 17.04 21.41 -11.82
C ASN A 63 15.81 22.24 -11.39
N ASP A 64 14.58 21.82 -11.76
CA ASP A 64 13.37 22.56 -11.36
C ASP A 64 13.18 22.52 -9.83
N PRO A 65 13.10 23.69 -9.14
CA PRO A 65 13.00 23.74 -7.68
C PRO A 65 11.72 23.10 -7.12
N GLN A 66 10.62 23.13 -7.89
CA GLN A 66 9.35 22.52 -7.47
C GLN A 66 9.41 21.00 -7.64
N LEU A 67 10.02 20.52 -8.72
CA LEU A 67 10.27 19.09 -8.93
C LEU A 67 11.22 18.57 -7.84
N ALA A 68 12.28 19.31 -7.49
CA ALA A 68 13.18 18.96 -6.41
C ALA A 68 12.47 18.91 -5.04
N ALA A 69 11.55 19.85 -4.79
CA ALA A 69 10.75 19.87 -3.56
C ALA A 69 9.77 18.67 -3.49
N LEU A 70 9.07 18.37 -4.59
CA LEU A 70 8.19 17.18 -4.72
C LEU A 70 8.99 15.89 -4.55
N THR A 71 10.14 15.78 -5.20
CA THR A 71 11.05 14.63 -5.06
C THR A 71 11.47 14.45 -3.60
N LYS A 72 11.73 15.54 -2.89
CA LYS A 72 12.09 15.51 -1.46
C LYS A 72 10.93 15.08 -0.57
N ILE A 73 9.67 15.42 -0.92
CA ILE A 73 8.47 14.97 -0.21
C ILE A 73 8.27 13.48 -0.46
N ILE A 74 8.34 13.03 -1.70
CA ILE A 74 8.27 11.61 -2.08
C ILE A 74 9.38 10.81 -1.40
N GLN A 75 10.61 11.34 -1.37
CA GLN A 75 11.75 10.72 -0.70
C GLN A 75 11.56 10.54 0.81
N LYS A 76 10.82 11.42 1.47
CA LYS A 76 10.51 11.29 2.91
C LYS A 76 9.48 10.21 3.20
N GLY A 77 8.58 9.93 2.27
CA GLY A 77 7.51 8.92 2.42
C GLY A 77 7.91 7.50 2.01
N LEU A 78 8.99 7.35 1.23
CA LEU A 78 9.42 6.05 0.74
C LEU A 78 10.54 5.46 1.60
N CYS A 79 10.30 4.26 2.13
CA CYS A 79 11.32 3.48 2.83
C CYS A 79 12.34 2.90 1.85
N GLY A 80 13.63 2.99 2.19
CA GLY A 80 14.71 2.41 1.42
C GLY A 80 16.01 3.19 1.57
N SER A 81 17.13 2.47 1.62
CA SER A 81 18.46 3.05 1.83
C SER A 81 18.98 3.82 0.62
N THR A 82 18.53 3.50 -0.59
CA THR A 82 18.96 4.12 -1.84
C THR A 82 17.79 4.65 -2.66
N GLY A 83 18.10 5.54 -3.62
CA GLY A 83 17.11 6.04 -4.57
C GLY A 83 16.42 4.94 -5.38
N TRP A 84 17.14 3.86 -5.68
CA TRP A 84 16.61 2.71 -6.39
C TRP A 84 15.61 1.89 -5.58
N HIS A 85 15.84 1.70 -4.27
CA HIS A 85 14.86 1.06 -3.39
C HIS A 85 13.56 1.87 -3.30
N ARG A 86 13.68 3.19 -3.23
CA ARG A 86 12.51 4.10 -3.25
C ARG A 86 11.76 4.03 -4.58
N MET A 87 12.48 3.97 -5.69
CA MET A 87 11.87 3.81 -7.02
C MET A 87 11.11 2.48 -7.12
N GLY A 88 11.70 1.38 -6.64
CA GLY A 88 11.04 0.08 -6.59
C GLY A 88 9.76 0.10 -5.74
N ALA A 89 9.80 0.73 -4.57
CA ALA A 89 8.62 0.88 -3.71
C ALA A 89 7.52 1.71 -4.40
N LEU A 90 7.88 2.80 -5.09
CA LEU A 90 6.92 3.61 -5.86
C LEU A 90 6.31 2.80 -7.01
N MET A 91 7.11 2.01 -7.75
CA MET A 91 6.61 1.14 -8.81
C MET A 91 5.59 0.12 -8.29
N ILE A 92 5.82 -0.42 -7.08
CA ILE A 92 4.86 -1.31 -6.41
C ILE A 92 3.55 -0.56 -6.12
N GLU A 93 3.63 0.63 -5.56
CA GLU A 93 2.48 1.43 -5.15
C GLU A 93 1.59 1.82 -6.34
N VAL A 94 2.19 2.10 -7.50
CA VAL A 94 1.45 2.39 -8.74
C VAL A 94 1.10 1.14 -9.56
N GLY A 95 1.37 -0.07 -9.05
CA GLY A 95 1.00 -1.33 -9.70
C GLY A 95 1.93 -1.81 -10.82
N HIS A 96 3.09 -1.18 -11.00
CA HIS A 96 4.09 -1.58 -12.00
C HIS A 96 4.96 -2.75 -11.52
N TYR A 97 4.31 -3.87 -11.18
CA TYR A 97 4.97 -5.01 -10.52
C TYR A 97 6.09 -5.66 -11.34
N ASN A 98 5.97 -5.74 -12.67
CA ASN A 98 7.00 -6.36 -13.51
C ASN A 98 8.28 -5.51 -13.53
N GLN A 99 8.16 -4.20 -13.69
CA GLN A 99 9.30 -3.28 -13.68
C GLN A 99 9.97 -3.24 -12.30
N ALA A 100 9.17 -3.25 -11.22
CA ALA A 100 9.70 -3.36 -9.86
C ALA A 100 10.47 -4.67 -9.65
N GLU A 101 9.96 -5.80 -10.16
CA GLU A 101 10.65 -7.09 -10.08
C GLU A 101 11.99 -7.09 -10.82
N GLU A 102 12.02 -6.55 -12.03
CA GLU A 102 13.27 -6.40 -12.82
C GLU A 102 14.29 -5.52 -12.07
N LEU A 103 13.83 -4.39 -11.52
CA LEU A 103 14.67 -3.49 -10.74
C LEU A 103 15.26 -4.21 -9.52
N TYR A 104 14.42 -4.86 -8.69
CA TYR A 104 14.89 -5.54 -7.49
C TYR A 104 15.81 -6.73 -7.80
N ASN A 105 15.56 -7.46 -8.89
CA ASN A 105 16.48 -8.51 -9.36
C ASN A 105 17.83 -7.93 -9.82
N GLY A 106 17.83 -6.76 -10.46
CA GLY A 106 19.06 -6.03 -10.80
C GLY A 106 19.82 -5.58 -9.56
N LEU A 107 19.12 -5.02 -8.58
CA LEU A 107 19.71 -4.62 -7.29
C LEU A 107 20.28 -5.80 -6.52
N LEU A 108 19.59 -6.94 -6.53
CA LEU A 108 20.04 -8.16 -5.83
C LEU A 108 21.38 -8.67 -6.34
N LYS A 109 21.62 -8.59 -7.67
CA LYS A 109 22.89 -8.99 -8.28
C LYS A 109 24.08 -8.15 -7.81
N ASN A 110 23.82 -6.89 -7.45
CA ASN A 110 24.83 -5.91 -7.06
C ASN A 110 24.83 -5.63 -5.54
N ALA A 111 23.96 -6.30 -4.77
CA ALA A 111 23.84 -6.08 -3.34
C ALA A 111 25.09 -6.59 -2.61
N SER A 112 25.79 -5.70 -1.92
CA SER A 112 27.04 -5.98 -1.21
C SER A 112 26.79 -6.34 0.26
N SER A 113 25.71 -5.87 0.86
CA SER A 113 25.40 -6.11 2.27
C SER A 113 24.28 -7.15 2.44
N ASP A 114 24.34 -7.91 3.55
CA ASP A 114 23.27 -8.83 3.92
C ASP A 114 21.96 -8.07 4.23
N GLY A 115 22.04 -6.86 4.80
CA GLY A 115 20.87 -6.01 5.04
C GLY A 115 20.15 -5.59 3.74
N ASP A 116 20.90 -5.16 2.72
CA ASP A 116 20.30 -4.84 1.42
C ASP A 116 19.66 -6.08 0.79
N LYS A 117 20.31 -7.24 0.85
CA LYS A 117 19.75 -8.50 0.34
C LYS A 117 18.46 -8.88 1.06
N ALA A 118 18.42 -8.77 2.38
CA ALA A 118 17.24 -9.07 3.17
C ALA A 118 16.08 -8.14 2.76
N HIS A 119 16.32 -6.84 2.67
CA HIS A 119 15.32 -5.87 2.23
C HIS A 119 14.82 -6.19 0.81
N ILE A 120 15.71 -6.47 -0.14
CA ILE A 120 15.32 -6.81 -1.51
C ILE A 120 14.48 -8.10 -1.55
N TYR A 121 14.86 -9.13 -0.81
CA TYR A 121 14.06 -10.36 -0.71
C TYR A 121 12.67 -10.09 -0.11
N HIS A 122 12.58 -9.24 0.91
CA HIS A 122 11.30 -8.83 1.46
C HIS A 122 10.41 -8.16 0.40
N GLN A 123 10.95 -7.22 -0.40
CA GLN A 123 10.21 -6.54 -1.46
C GLN A 123 9.80 -7.49 -2.60
N LEU A 124 10.66 -8.43 -2.98
CA LEU A 124 10.31 -9.48 -3.95
C LEU A 124 9.19 -10.38 -3.42
N GLY A 125 9.23 -10.73 -2.13
CA GLY A 125 8.13 -11.44 -1.47
C GLY A 125 6.80 -10.70 -1.57
N PHE A 126 6.81 -9.40 -1.29
CA PHE A 126 5.63 -8.55 -1.43
C PHE A 126 5.09 -8.52 -2.87
N LEU A 127 5.97 -8.34 -3.84
CA LEU A 127 5.63 -8.39 -5.27
C LEU A 127 4.98 -9.71 -5.68
N LYS A 128 5.57 -10.83 -5.24
CA LYS A 128 5.05 -12.17 -5.55
C LYS A 128 3.67 -12.39 -4.94
N ASN A 129 3.46 -11.92 -3.70
CA ASN A 129 2.15 -11.94 -3.05
C ASN A 129 1.12 -11.11 -3.83
N ALA A 130 1.46 -9.89 -4.23
CA ALA A 130 0.59 -9.02 -5.02
C ALA A 130 0.22 -9.62 -6.40
N LYS A 131 1.11 -10.45 -6.97
CA LYS A 131 0.88 -11.20 -8.22
C LYS A 131 0.12 -12.53 -8.00
N GLY A 132 -0.24 -12.88 -6.75
CA GLY A 132 -0.86 -14.16 -6.41
C GLY A 132 0.10 -15.37 -6.44
N GLN A 133 1.39 -15.14 -6.59
CA GLN A 133 2.44 -16.16 -6.62
C GLN A 133 2.89 -16.51 -5.18
N TYR A 134 1.97 -17.07 -4.39
CA TYR A 134 2.10 -17.20 -2.95
C TYR A 134 3.29 -18.05 -2.49
N GLN A 135 3.56 -19.19 -3.16
CA GLN A 135 4.68 -20.05 -2.81
C GLN A 135 6.03 -19.35 -3.00
N GLU A 136 6.15 -18.59 -4.10
CA GLU A 136 7.34 -17.78 -4.35
C GLU A 136 7.48 -16.63 -3.34
N ALA A 137 6.35 -16.02 -2.95
CA ALA A 137 6.33 -14.98 -1.94
C ALA A 137 6.89 -15.49 -0.59
N VAL A 138 6.41 -16.64 -0.11
CA VAL A 138 6.92 -17.28 1.11
C VAL A 138 8.41 -17.55 0.98
N ALA A 139 8.86 -18.14 -0.14
CA ALA A 139 10.27 -18.47 -0.34
C ALA A 139 11.18 -17.22 -0.30
N PHE A 140 10.70 -16.09 -0.81
CA PHE A 140 11.45 -14.83 -0.75
C PHE A 140 11.47 -14.24 0.68
N TYR A 141 10.35 -14.25 1.38
CA TYR A 141 10.31 -13.80 2.77
C TYR A 141 11.18 -14.67 3.70
N GLU A 142 11.19 -16.00 3.52
CA GLU A 142 12.06 -16.91 4.27
C GLU A 142 13.55 -16.61 4.02
N LYS A 143 13.93 -16.25 2.79
CA LYS A 143 15.29 -15.79 2.50
C LYS A 143 15.63 -14.50 3.25
N SER A 144 14.68 -13.56 3.34
CA SER A 144 14.86 -12.34 4.13
C SER A 144 15.09 -12.68 5.60
N VAL A 145 14.20 -13.44 6.22
CA VAL A 145 14.30 -13.88 7.61
C VAL A 145 15.62 -14.62 7.87
N LYS A 146 16.02 -15.55 6.98
CA LYS A 146 17.25 -16.32 7.12
C LYS A 146 18.51 -15.45 7.12
N ILE A 147 18.50 -14.35 6.40
CA ILE A 147 19.61 -13.42 6.39
C ILE A 147 19.63 -12.60 7.69
N GLU A 148 18.48 -12.05 8.08
CA GLU A 148 18.36 -11.23 9.29
C GLU A 148 18.67 -12.03 10.55
N SER A 149 18.23 -13.28 10.64
CA SER A 149 18.47 -14.16 11.79
C SER A 149 19.94 -14.60 11.99
N LYS A 150 20.84 -14.30 11.05
CA LYS A 150 22.29 -14.50 11.27
C LYS A 150 22.89 -13.47 12.23
N THR A 151 22.33 -12.27 12.26
CA THR A 151 22.87 -11.13 13.02
C THR A 151 21.92 -10.64 14.11
N LEU A 152 20.64 -10.96 13.99
CA LEU A 152 19.59 -10.54 14.90
C LEU A 152 19.07 -11.74 15.70
N SER A 153 18.62 -11.47 16.92
CA SER A 153 17.88 -12.47 17.70
C SER A 153 16.55 -12.79 17.05
N GLU A 154 16.02 -13.98 17.27
CA GLU A 154 14.70 -14.39 16.75
C GLU A 154 13.54 -13.49 17.21
N ASP A 155 13.74 -12.75 18.28
CA ASP A 155 12.78 -11.81 18.89
C ASP A 155 13.01 -10.35 18.42
N HIS A 156 13.85 -10.11 17.43
CA HIS A 156 14.14 -8.74 17.01
C HIS A 156 12.99 -8.12 16.26
N SER A 157 12.65 -6.86 16.59
CA SER A 157 11.49 -6.15 16.05
C SER A 157 11.50 -5.96 14.53
N SER A 158 12.68 -5.98 13.88
CA SER A 158 12.78 -5.91 12.42
C SER A 158 12.14 -7.10 11.69
N LEU A 159 11.99 -8.26 12.37
CA LEU A 159 11.37 -9.46 11.82
C LEU A 159 9.83 -9.37 11.77
N VAL A 160 9.23 -8.48 12.55
CA VAL A 160 7.77 -8.31 12.66
C VAL A 160 7.09 -8.12 11.29
N PRO A 161 7.53 -7.19 10.43
CA PRO A 161 6.88 -7.01 9.12
C PRO A 161 6.96 -8.27 8.25
N THR A 162 8.09 -8.97 8.27
CA THR A 162 8.30 -10.16 7.44
C THR A 162 7.44 -11.32 7.94
N TYR A 163 7.37 -11.57 9.25
CA TYR A 163 6.47 -12.60 9.81
C TYR A 163 4.99 -12.27 9.57
N THR A 164 4.60 -11.01 9.72
CA THR A 164 3.23 -10.56 9.42
C THR A 164 2.87 -10.81 7.95
N ASN A 165 3.79 -10.52 7.04
CA ASN A 165 3.55 -10.75 5.60
C ASN A 165 3.51 -12.25 5.26
N ILE A 166 4.36 -13.08 5.86
CA ILE A 166 4.28 -14.54 5.69
C ILE A 166 2.91 -15.06 6.18
N GLY A 167 2.46 -14.61 7.35
CA GLY A 167 1.13 -14.94 7.88
C GLY A 167 0.01 -14.56 6.91
N ALA A 168 0.09 -13.36 6.33
CA ALA A 168 -0.88 -12.90 5.33
C ALA A 168 -0.87 -13.77 4.05
N VAL A 169 0.31 -14.19 3.58
CA VAL A 169 0.42 -15.09 2.43
C VAL A 169 -0.23 -16.45 2.74
N TYR A 170 0.08 -17.06 3.88
CA TYR A 170 -0.53 -18.35 4.25
C TYR A 170 -2.04 -18.23 4.46
N LYS A 171 -2.53 -17.12 5.02
CA LYS A 171 -3.96 -16.83 5.09
C LYS A 171 -4.61 -16.80 3.71
N ASN A 172 -3.97 -16.12 2.73
CA ASN A 172 -4.46 -16.06 1.35
C ASN A 172 -4.41 -17.43 0.63
N MET A 173 -3.51 -18.31 1.04
CA MET A 173 -3.44 -19.70 0.57
C MET A 173 -4.48 -20.62 1.23
N GLY A 174 -5.16 -20.17 2.29
CA GLY A 174 -6.06 -20.99 3.10
C GLY A 174 -5.34 -21.89 4.12
N ASP A 175 -4.02 -21.81 4.26
CA ASP A 175 -3.26 -22.51 5.31
C ASP A 175 -3.31 -21.70 6.61
N TYR A 176 -4.49 -21.74 7.25
CA TYR A 176 -4.77 -20.95 8.44
C TYR A 176 -3.89 -21.34 9.64
N SER A 177 -3.49 -22.60 9.73
CA SER A 177 -2.59 -23.06 10.80
C SER A 177 -1.25 -22.39 10.73
N LYS A 178 -0.65 -22.32 9.55
CA LYS A 178 0.62 -21.58 9.37
C LYS A 178 0.44 -20.08 9.46
N ALA A 179 -0.69 -19.55 8.99
CA ALA A 179 -1.00 -18.12 9.15
C ALA A 179 -0.99 -17.73 10.64
N LEU A 180 -1.65 -18.52 11.51
CA LEU A 180 -1.64 -18.30 12.96
C LEU A 180 -0.22 -18.40 13.52
N GLU A 181 0.55 -19.43 13.17
CA GLU A 181 1.93 -19.58 13.63
C GLU A 181 2.77 -18.32 13.40
N PHE A 182 2.71 -17.76 12.18
CA PHE A 182 3.51 -16.59 11.85
C PHE A 182 2.95 -15.29 12.44
N TYR A 183 1.64 -15.12 12.54
CA TYR A 183 1.06 -13.98 13.22
C TYR A 183 1.33 -14.01 14.73
N GLU A 184 1.31 -15.16 15.36
CA GLU A 184 1.66 -15.32 16.78
C GLU A 184 3.15 -15.06 17.03
N LYS A 185 4.06 -15.47 16.13
CA LYS A 185 5.48 -15.08 16.19
C LYS A 185 5.64 -13.57 16.14
N SER A 186 4.98 -12.91 15.19
CA SER A 186 4.99 -11.45 15.08
C SER A 186 4.43 -10.78 16.33
N HIS A 187 3.27 -11.24 16.82
CA HIS A 187 2.62 -10.72 18.02
C HIS A 187 3.51 -10.84 19.26
N LYS A 188 4.12 -12.00 19.48
CA LYS A 188 5.02 -12.25 20.63
C LYS A 188 6.23 -11.32 20.66
N ILE A 189 6.76 -10.95 19.49
CA ILE A 189 7.83 -9.96 19.40
C ILE A 189 7.31 -8.58 19.78
N LEU A 190 6.16 -8.19 19.26
CA LEU A 190 5.52 -6.91 19.60
C LEU A 190 5.18 -6.80 21.09
N GLU A 191 4.66 -7.86 21.69
CA GLU A 191 4.35 -7.92 23.14
C GLU A 191 5.56 -7.66 24.02
N LYS A 192 6.73 -8.17 23.61
CA LYS A 192 7.99 -7.94 24.34
C LYS A 192 8.55 -6.54 24.14
N ALA A 193 8.36 -5.96 22.95
CA ALA A 193 9.01 -4.73 22.55
C ALA A 193 8.19 -3.46 22.83
N LEU A 194 6.87 -3.57 22.97
CA LEU A 194 5.96 -2.43 22.99
C LEU A 194 5.14 -2.37 24.29
N PRO A 195 4.71 -1.17 24.69
CA PRO A 195 3.80 -1.01 25.82
C PRO A 195 2.42 -1.64 25.51
N PRO A 196 1.68 -2.11 26.56
CA PRO A 196 0.43 -2.89 26.37
C PRO A 196 -0.67 -2.22 25.55
N ASN A 197 -0.67 -0.89 25.44
CA ASN A 197 -1.67 -0.14 24.67
C ASN A 197 -1.12 0.37 23.33
N HIS A 198 -0.05 -0.23 22.80
CA HIS A 198 0.48 0.22 21.51
C HIS A 198 -0.42 -0.22 20.34
N PRO A 199 -0.75 0.65 19.37
CA PRO A 199 -1.63 0.33 18.25
C PRO A 199 -1.19 -0.89 17.41
N ASP A 200 0.11 -1.16 17.33
CA ASP A 200 0.62 -2.33 16.58
C ASP A 200 0.21 -3.66 17.22
N LEU A 201 0.05 -3.70 18.56
CA LEU A 201 -0.53 -4.87 19.24
C LEU A 201 -1.99 -5.08 18.85
N ALA A 202 -2.77 -4.01 18.71
CA ALA A 202 -4.14 -4.11 18.24
C ALA A 202 -4.21 -4.62 16.80
N SER A 203 -3.30 -4.14 15.93
CA SER A 203 -3.20 -4.63 14.55
C SER A 203 -2.87 -6.12 14.51
N SER A 204 -1.96 -6.60 15.35
CA SER A 204 -1.59 -8.02 15.40
C SER A 204 -2.74 -8.89 15.92
N TYR A 205 -3.48 -8.46 16.93
CA TYR A 205 -4.70 -9.14 17.38
C TYR A 205 -5.77 -9.20 16.27
N SER A 206 -5.96 -8.10 15.53
CA SER A 206 -6.90 -8.07 14.40
C SER A 206 -6.54 -9.08 13.31
N ASN A 207 -5.23 -9.23 13.01
CA ASN A 207 -4.77 -10.23 12.03
C ASN A 207 -5.06 -11.67 12.50
N ILE A 208 -4.84 -11.98 13.78
CA ILE A 208 -5.15 -13.28 14.37
C ILE A 208 -6.68 -13.52 14.34
N GLY A 209 -7.47 -12.53 14.76
CA GLY A 209 -8.92 -12.59 14.70
C GLY A 209 -9.45 -12.87 13.30
N GLN A 210 -8.86 -12.24 12.28
CA GLN A 210 -9.26 -12.48 10.89
C GLN A 210 -8.99 -13.93 10.43
N VAL A 211 -7.92 -14.56 10.92
CA VAL A 211 -7.67 -15.97 10.61
C VAL A 211 -8.72 -16.86 11.26
N TYR A 212 -9.07 -16.64 12.53
CA TYR A 212 -10.14 -17.41 13.20
C TYR A 212 -11.48 -17.20 12.52
N ASN A 213 -11.78 -15.99 12.05
CA ASN A 213 -12.99 -15.71 11.26
C ASN A 213 -13.02 -16.55 9.97
N ASN A 214 -11.91 -16.58 9.24
CA ASN A 214 -11.79 -17.38 8.01
C ASN A 214 -11.87 -18.91 8.26
N MET A 215 -11.55 -19.35 9.48
CA MET A 215 -11.69 -20.74 9.92
C MET A 215 -13.14 -21.06 10.35
N GLY A 216 -14.02 -20.08 10.47
CA GLY A 216 -15.38 -20.23 11.01
C GLY A 216 -15.45 -20.26 12.54
N ASP A 217 -14.35 -20.03 13.26
CA ASP A 217 -14.34 -19.90 14.72
C ASP A 217 -14.62 -18.44 15.10
N TYR A 218 -15.85 -18.02 14.83
CA TYR A 218 -16.29 -16.63 15.01
C TYR A 218 -16.20 -16.16 16.46
N SER A 219 -16.40 -17.08 17.41
CA SER A 219 -16.28 -16.75 18.84
C SER A 219 -14.87 -16.32 19.22
N LYS A 220 -13.84 -17.05 18.74
CA LYS A 220 -12.45 -16.64 18.92
C LYS A 220 -12.11 -15.39 18.12
N ALA A 221 -12.62 -15.27 16.89
CA ALA A 221 -12.43 -14.07 16.10
C ALA A 221 -12.89 -12.83 16.86
N LEU A 222 -14.09 -12.86 17.43
CA LEU A 222 -14.62 -11.78 18.24
C LEU A 222 -13.75 -11.47 19.47
N GLU A 223 -13.28 -12.50 20.18
CA GLU A 223 -12.36 -12.29 21.34
C GLU A 223 -11.13 -11.46 20.94
N PHE A 224 -10.51 -11.82 19.81
CA PHE A 224 -9.33 -11.11 19.31
C PHE A 224 -9.67 -9.71 18.77
N TYR A 225 -10.79 -9.55 18.09
CA TYR A 225 -11.24 -8.23 17.62
C TYR A 225 -11.57 -7.29 18.78
N GLU A 226 -12.17 -7.79 19.84
CA GLU A 226 -12.46 -7.00 21.03
C GLU A 226 -11.17 -6.59 21.77
N LYS A 227 -10.17 -7.48 21.89
CA LYS A 227 -8.85 -7.12 22.41
C LYS A 227 -8.19 -6.00 21.58
N ALA A 228 -8.24 -6.12 20.27
CA ALA A 228 -7.73 -5.08 19.37
C ALA A 228 -8.47 -3.75 19.57
N HIS A 229 -9.79 -3.80 19.62
CA HIS A 229 -10.63 -2.62 19.82
C HIS A 229 -10.33 -1.90 21.12
N GLN A 230 -10.23 -2.62 22.24
CA GLN A 230 -9.90 -2.05 23.55
C GLN A 230 -8.58 -1.30 23.58
N ILE A 231 -7.58 -1.80 22.84
CA ILE A 231 -6.29 -1.11 22.71
C ILE A 231 -6.45 0.16 21.86
N TYR A 232 -7.13 0.08 20.72
CA TYR A 232 -7.36 1.27 19.88
C TYR A 232 -8.17 2.34 20.61
N GLU A 233 -9.19 1.95 21.37
CA GLU A 233 -10.02 2.89 22.15
C GLU A 233 -9.22 3.66 23.20
N LYS A 234 -8.21 3.01 23.81
CA LYS A 234 -7.32 3.65 24.78
C LYS A 234 -6.21 4.49 24.14
N ALA A 235 -5.75 4.11 22.95
CA ALA A 235 -4.57 4.70 22.33
C ALA A 235 -4.87 5.80 21.31
N LEU A 236 -6.06 5.82 20.74
CA LEU A 236 -6.37 6.63 19.56
C LEU A 236 -7.53 7.62 19.85
N PRO A 237 -7.55 8.76 19.13
CA PRO A 237 -8.69 9.66 19.15
C PRO A 237 -9.98 8.97 18.66
N SER A 238 -11.13 9.35 19.20
CA SER A 238 -12.43 8.73 18.92
C SER A 238 -12.89 8.77 17.45
N ASN A 239 -12.26 9.59 16.61
CA ASN A 239 -12.49 9.67 15.17
C ASN A 239 -11.41 8.99 14.33
N HIS A 240 -10.51 8.22 14.94
CA HIS A 240 -9.40 7.60 14.20
C HIS A 240 -9.90 6.46 13.28
N PRO A 241 -9.41 6.35 12.03
CA PRO A 241 -9.86 5.32 11.07
C PRO A 241 -9.72 3.88 11.58
N SER A 242 -8.70 3.57 12.38
CA SER A 242 -8.50 2.22 12.94
C SER A 242 -9.61 1.82 13.89
N LEU A 243 -10.26 2.77 14.61
CA LEU A 243 -11.44 2.48 15.41
C LEU A 243 -12.63 2.08 14.54
N ALA A 244 -12.83 2.76 13.41
CA ALA A 244 -13.87 2.37 12.47
C ALA A 244 -13.63 0.97 11.88
N THR A 245 -12.36 0.64 11.59
CA THR A 245 -11.99 -0.71 11.12
C THR A 245 -12.24 -1.76 12.20
N SER A 246 -11.88 -1.50 13.47
CA SER A 246 -12.11 -2.44 14.56
C SER A 246 -13.61 -2.69 14.82
N TYR A 247 -14.45 -1.65 14.78
CA TYR A 247 -15.90 -1.81 14.81
C TYR A 247 -16.43 -2.63 13.63
N SER A 248 -15.90 -2.39 12.41
CA SER A 248 -16.30 -3.17 11.23
C SER A 248 -15.93 -4.65 11.37
N ASN A 249 -14.78 -4.96 11.96
CA ASN A 249 -14.34 -6.35 12.19
C ASN A 249 -15.25 -7.05 13.21
N ILE A 250 -15.60 -6.37 14.31
CA ILE A 250 -16.53 -6.90 15.31
C ILE A 250 -17.91 -7.11 14.68
N GLY A 251 -18.40 -6.12 13.91
CA GLY A 251 -19.65 -6.23 13.17
C GLY A 251 -19.67 -7.45 12.25
N GLY A 252 -18.59 -7.66 11.49
CA GLY A 252 -18.43 -8.84 10.63
C GLY A 252 -18.46 -10.17 11.41
N GLY A 253 -17.78 -10.22 12.55
CA GLY A 253 -17.83 -11.41 13.41
C GLY A 253 -19.24 -11.74 13.91
N TYR A 254 -20.05 -10.75 14.30
CA TYR A 254 -21.45 -10.96 14.67
C TYR A 254 -22.34 -11.32 13.48
N ASP A 255 -22.10 -10.73 12.31
CA ASP A 255 -22.80 -11.05 11.06
C ASP A 255 -22.60 -12.52 10.67
N ASP A 256 -21.34 -12.96 10.68
CA ASP A 256 -20.96 -14.36 10.41
C ASP A 256 -21.52 -15.36 11.46
N MET A 257 -21.82 -14.90 12.69
CA MET A 257 -22.52 -15.67 13.72
C MET A 257 -24.05 -15.66 13.56
N GLY A 258 -24.60 -14.82 12.67
CA GLY A 258 -26.04 -14.63 12.51
C GLY A 258 -26.68 -13.69 13.53
N ASP A 259 -25.92 -12.99 14.38
CA ASP A 259 -26.43 -11.95 15.28
C ASP A 259 -26.48 -10.60 14.54
N TYR A 260 -27.36 -10.51 13.57
CA TYR A 260 -27.52 -9.36 12.67
C TYR A 260 -27.81 -8.06 13.42
N SER A 261 -28.51 -8.15 14.54
CA SER A 261 -28.83 -6.95 15.35
C SER A 261 -27.56 -6.31 15.91
N LYS A 262 -26.65 -7.11 16.45
CA LYS A 262 -25.36 -6.59 16.92
C LYS A 262 -24.44 -6.19 15.76
N ALA A 263 -24.45 -6.97 14.69
CA ALA A 263 -23.67 -6.62 13.49
C ALA A 263 -24.01 -5.19 13.02
N LEU A 264 -25.29 -4.89 12.86
CA LEU A 264 -25.77 -3.55 12.48
C LEU A 264 -25.31 -2.47 13.45
N GLU A 265 -25.45 -2.71 14.77
CA GLU A 265 -24.98 -1.74 15.78
C GLU A 265 -23.50 -1.37 15.59
N PHE A 266 -22.65 -2.37 15.37
CA PHE A 266 -21.22 -2.13 15.19
C PHE A 266 -20.88 -1.53 13.83
N TYR A 267 -21.54 -1.91 12.77
CA TYR A 267 -21.37 -1.30 11.43
C TYR A 267 -21.80 0.17 11.42
N GLU A 268 -22.87 0.54 12.13
CA GLU A 268 -23.31 1.93 12.26
C GLU A 268 -22.29 2.77 13.05
N LYS A 269 -21.69 2.21 14.12
CA LYS A 269 -20.60 2.88 14.84
C LYS A 269 -19.40 3.13 13.92
N ALA A 270 -19.03 2.14 13.10
CA ALA A 270 -17.95 2.29 12.13
C ALA A 270 -18.27 3.35 11.08
N LEU A 271 -19.47 3.33 10.52
CA LEU A 271 -19.95 4.29 9.52
C LEU A 271 -19.88 5.73 10.07
N LYS A 272 -20.39 5.96 11.27
CA LYS A 272 -20.40 7.27 11.91
C LYS A 272 -19.01 7.89 12.09
N ILE A 273 -17.99 7.07 12.32
CA ILE A 273 -16.59 7.54 12.37
C ILE A 273 -16.11 7.87 10.94
N LYS A 274 -16.37 6.98 9.97
CA LYS A 274 -15.93 7.17 8.60
C LYS A 274 -16.56 8.40 7.94
N GLU A 275 -17.84 8.66 8.19
CA GLU A 275 -18.55 9.85 7.67
C GLU A 275 -17.94 11.17 8.16
N LYS A 276 -17.41 11.18 9.40
CA LYS A 276 -16.72 12.37 9.94
C LYS A 276 -15.30 12.54 9.42
N ALA A 277 -14.65 11.44 9.03
CA ALA A 277 -13.23 11.44 8.65
C ALA A 277 -13.00 11.50 7.14
N LEU A 278 -13.99 11.13 6.33
CA LEU A 278 -13.84 10.93 4.89
C LEU A 278 -14.79 11.83 4.08
N PRO A 279 -14.37 12.20 2.85
CA PRO A 279 -15.27 12.90 1.91
C PRO A 279 -16.50 12.05 1.56
N PRO A 280 -17.66 12.65 1.24
CA PRO A 280 -18.92 11.94 0.99
C PRO A 280 -18.87 10.86 -0.10
N ASN A 281 -17.95 10.99 -1.07
CA ASN A 281 -17.81 10.04 -2.19
C ASN A 281 -16.65 9.06 -1.99
N HIS A 282 -16.15 8.90 -0.78
CA HIS A 282 -15.01 8.01 -0.54
C HIS A 282 -15.42 6.54 -0.64
N PRO A 283 -14.66 5.66 -1.35
CA PRO A 283 -15.01 4.24 -1.54
C PRO A 283 -15.26 3.47 -0.23
N ASN A 284 -14.55 3.81 0.85
CA ASN A 284 -14.73 3.15 2.15
C ASN A 284 -16.10 3.42 2.79
N LEU A 285 -16.81 4.51 2.41
CA LEU A 285 -18.19 4.74 2.83
C LEU A 285 -19.13 3.78 2.09
N ALA A 286 -18.93 3.59 0.78
CA ALA A 286 -19.72 2.65 -0.01
C ALA A 286 -19.61 1.22 0.56
N THR A 287 -18.41 0.78 0.96
CA THR A 287 -18.22 -0.51 1.65
C THR A 287 -19.02 -0.59 2.95
N SER A 288 -19.04 0.47 3.75
CA SER A 288 -19.81 0.47 5.01
C SER A 288 -21.32 0.41 4.78
N TYR A 289 -21.85 1.17 3.82
CA TYR A 289 -23.26 1.08 3.45
C TYR A 289 -23.62 -0.30 2.88
N ASN A 290 -22.72 -0.91 2.10
CA ASN A 290 -22.94 -2.25 1.57
C ASN A 290 -23.02 -3.30 2.69
N ASN A 291 -22.11 -3.26 3.66
CA ASN A 291 -22.16 -4.18 4.80
C ASN A 291 -23.47 -4.04 5.57
N ILE A 292 -23.90 -2.80 5.88
CA ILE A 292 -25.18 -2.56 6.54
C ILE A 292 -26.35 -3.08 5.69
N GLY A 293 -26.36 -2.80 4.38
CA GLY A 293 -27.43 -3.21 3.47
C GLY A 293 -27.53 -4.71 3.25
N LEU A 294 -26.41 -5.46 3.39
CA LEU A 294 -26.42 -6.93 3.28
C LEU A 294 -26.89 -7.61 4.57
N THR A 295 -26.73 -6.93 5.73
CA THR A 295 -27.12 -7.45 7.04
C THR A 295 -28.60 -7.25 7.33
N TYR A 296 -29.29 -6.30 6.63
CA TYR A 296 -30.75 -6.13 6.66
C TYR A 296 -31.47 -7.23 5.86
#